data_6ee2acb95ee6e19167dd9854da303e69
#
_entry.id   6ee2acb95ee6e19167dd9854da303e69
#
_cell.length_a   1.000
_cell.length_b   1.000
_cell.length_c   1.000
_cell.angle_alpha   90.00
_cell.angle_beta   90.00
_cell.angle_gamma   90.00
#
_symmetry.space_group_name_H-M   'P 1'
#
loop_
_entity.id
_entity.type
_entity.pdbx_description
1 polymer ?
#
loop_
_entity_poly.entity_id
_entity_poly.type
_entity_poly.pdbx_seq_one_letter_code
_entity_poly.pdbx_strand_id
1 'polypeptide(L)'
;MTDNHRTTGKKNSQSQRVAMFWDSQNVYLNQNQAELLVGFAKSKGRLEPPKNYYNSHKKNEFTDQIWREKLGFQGVDVPSGKNSADKQLVFDCIKRVAIKPSPDIIILVLGDRDFAGLITFLMALRITVIVFARRKSASKKLINLVGEDNFHDVDELSSLCAGLKAQLENQK
;
A
#
# COMPACT_ATOMS: atom_id res chain seq x y z
N MET A 1 -42.39 -36.49 5.30
CA MET A 1 -41.50 -35.77 6.24
C MET A 1 -40.09 -35.89 5.73
N THR A 2 -39.64 -34.84 5.01
CA THR A 2 -38.29 -34.79 4.42
C THR A 2 -37.54 -33.65 5.10
N ASP A 3 -36.62 -34.00 5.98
CA ASP A 3 -35.75 -33.06 6.66
C ASP A 3 -34.71 -32.49 5.68
N ASN A 4 -34.88 -31.19 5.37
CA ASN A 4 -33.88 -30.41 4.63
C ASN A 4 -32.79 -29.91 5.61
N HIS A 5 -31.74 -30.69 5.76
CA HIS A 5 -30.52 -30.22 6.41
C HIS A 5 -29.81 -29.22 5.46
N ARG A 6 -30.07 -27.91 5.68
CA ARG A 6 -29.28 -26.83 5.15
C ARG A 6 -27.92 -26.82 5.89
N THR A 7 -26.95 -27.45 5.29
CA THR A 7 -25.53 -27.25 5.66
C THR A 7 -25.12 -25.83 5.29
N THR A 8 -25.13 -24.93 6.26
CA THR A 8 -24.49 -23.62 6.15
C THR A 8 -22.99 -23.83 6.09
N GLY A 9 -22.45 -23.89 4.86
CA GLY A 9 -21.02 -23.90 4.66
C GLY A 9 -20.40 -22.64 5.25
N LYS A 10 -19.60 -22.78 6.32
CA LYS A 10 -18.67 -21.75 6.77
C LYS A 10 -17.78 -21.40 5.58
N LYS A 11 -18.02 -20.25 4.93
CA LYS A 11 -17.02 -19.62 4.05
C LYS A 11 -15.78 -19.43 4.92
N ASN A 12 -14.74 -20.22 4.69
CA ASN A 12 -13.39 -19.91 5.14
C ASN A 12 -13.07 -18.51 4.58
N SER A 13 -13.12 -17.49 5.42
CA SER A 13 -12.69 -16.14 5.05
C SER A 13 -11.17 -16.18 4.92
N GLN A 14 -10.70 -16.53 3.72
CA GLN A 14 -9.30 -16.46 3.39
C GLN A 14 -8.89 -15.00 3.56
N SER A 15 -7.93 -14.72 4.45
CA SER A 15 -7.40 -13.37 4.70
C SER A 15 -6.99 -12.71 3.37
N GLN A 16 -7.44 -11.48 3.12
CA GLN A 16 -7.09 -10.72 1.92
C GLN A 16 -5.57 -10.58 1.81
N ARG A 17 -5.04 -10.66 0.58
CA ARG A 17 -3.62 -10.43 0.30
C ARG A 17 -3.39 -8.97 0.04
N VAL A 18 -2.41 -8.41 0.74
CA VAL A 18 -2.05 -7.01 0.66
C VAL A 18 -0.62 -6.88 0.11
N ALA A 19 -0.46 -6.14 -0.97
CA ALA A 19 0.86 -5.73 -1.46
C ALA A 19 1.04 -4.22 -1.27
N MET A 20 2.27 -3.77 -1.01
CA MET A 20 2.58 -2.35 -0.81
C MET A 20 3.81 -1.95 -1.62
N PHE A 21 3.70 -0.80 -2.28
CA PHE A 21 4.77 -0.19 -3.07
C PHE A 21 4.91 1.27 -2.67
N TRP A 22 6.11 1.66 -2.26
CA TRP A 22 6.39 2.99 -1.72
C TRP A 22 7.50 3.68 -2.52
N ASP A 23 7.14 4.76 -3.20
CA ASP A 23 8.09 5.71 -3.80
C ASP A 23 8.64 6.64 -2.71
N SER A 24 9.73 6.22 -2.06
CA SER A 24 10.32 6.94 -0.95
C SER A 24 11.01 8.24 -1.34
N GLN A 25 11.27 8.44 -2.63
CA GLN A 25 11.81 9.69 -3.14
C GLN A 25 10.75 10.78 -3.30
N ASN A 26 9.51 10.38 -3.60
CA ASN A 26 8.37 11.28 -3.77
C ASN A 26 7.65 11.54 -2.44
N VAL A 27 7.39 10.50 -1.67
CA VAL A 27 6.72 10.60 -0.37
C VAL A 27 7.65 10.13 0.73
N TYR A 28 8.32 11.07 1.39
CA TYR A 28 9.15 10.77 2.54
C TYR A 28 8.29 10.42 3.76
N LEU A 29 8.62 9.33 4.44
CA LEU A 29 8.09 8.94 5.74
C LEU A 29 9.25 8.81 6.73
N ASN A 30 9.06 9.30 7.94
CA ASN A 30 9.96 8.95 9.04
C ASN A 30 9.67 7.52 9.54
N GLN A 31 10.54 7.00 10.41
CA GLN A 31 10.42 5.63 10.90
C GLN A 31 9.06 5.36 11.56
N ASN A 32 8.60 6.26 12.43
CA ASN A 32 7.30 6.10 13.10
C ASN A 32 6.12 6.06 12.12
N GLN A 33 6.12 6.93 11.11
CA GLN A 33 5.10 6.92 10.07
C GLN A 33 5.12 5.60 9.27
N ALA A 34 6.31 5.09 8.95
CA ALA A 34 6.44 3.82 8.24
C ALA A 34 5.98 2.62 9.10
N GLU A 35 6.25 2.62 10.40
CA GLU A 35 5.73 1.61 11.35
C GLU A 35 4.20 1.62 11.39
N LEU A 36 3.59 2.81 11.49
CA LEU A 36 2.13 2.97 11.47
C LEU A 36 1.53 2.50 10.15
N LEU A 37 2.18 2.82 9.02
CA LEU A 37 1.75 2.36 7.70
C LEU A 37 1.78 0.84 7.56
N VAL A 38 2.84 0.19 8.03
CA VAL A 38 2.92 -1.29 8.08
C VAL A 38 1.83 -1.86 8.96
N GLY A 39 1.56 -1.26 10.12
CA GLY A 39 0.46 -1.64 11.00
C GLY A 39 -0.90 -1.51 10.33
N PHE A 40 -1.15 -0.40 9.63
CA PHE A 40 -2.36 -0.22 8.83
C PHE A 40 -2.50 -1.30 7.75
N ALA A 41 -1.45 -1.57 6.99
CA ALA A 41 -1.47 -2.58 5.94
C ALA A 41 -1.78 -3.98 6.49
N LYS A 42 -1.20 -4.36 7.63
CA LYS A 42 -1.48 -5.63 8.32
C LYS A 42 -2.91 -5.72 8.83
N SER A 43 -3.55 -4.60 9.18
CA SER A 43 -4.96 -4.58 9.59
C SER A 43 -5.92 -4.88 8.42
N LYS A 44 -5.47 -4.67 7.18
CA LYS A 44 -6.27 -4.96 5.98
C LYS A 44 -6.19 -6.41 5.51
N GLY A 45 -5.17 -7.16 5.96
CA GLY A 45 -5.01 -8.55 5.58
C GLY A 45 -3.56 -9.04 5.72
N ARG A 46 -3.23 -10.11 5.01
CA ARG A 46 -1.87 -10.65 4.99
C ARG A 46 -0.97 -9.78 4.11
N LEU A 47 -0.15 -8.98 4.75
CA LEU A 47 0.84 -8.14 4.06
C LEU A 47 1.99 -8.98 3.53
N GLU A 48 2.21 -8.91 2.22
CA GLU A 48 3.42 -9.41 1.57
C GLU A 48 4.60 -8.48 1.91
N PRO A 49 5.87 -8.94 1.75
CA PRO A 49 7.02 -8.08 1.98
C PRO A 49 6.90 -6.78 1.17
N PRO A 50 6.71 -5.63 1.82
CA PRO A 50 6.48 -4.37 1.12
C PRO A 50 7.75 -3.90 0.43
N LYS A 51 7.61 -3.22 -0.71
CA LYS A 51 8.73 -2.67 -1.47
C LYS A 51 8.83 -1.17 -1.32
N ASN A 52 10.06 -0.66 -1.18
CA ASN A 52 10.34 0.76 -1.30
C ASN A 52 11.42 1.01 -2.36
N TYR A 53 11.25 2.10 -3.10
CA TYR A 53 12.15 2.50 -4.19
C TYR A 53 12.98 3.69 -3.73
N TYR A 54 14.29 3.52 -3.73
CA TYR A 54 15.24 4.50 -3.20
C TYR A 54 16.46 4.64 -4.11
N ASN A 55 17.28 5.64 -3.87
CA ASN A 55 18.54 5.85 -4.58
C ASN A 55 19.70 5.82 -3.60
N SER A 56 20.50 4.76 -3.65
CA SER A 56 21.65 4.55 -2.76
C SER A 56 22.74 5.62 -2.87
N HIS A 57 22.80 6.37 -3.98
CA HIS A 57 23.72 7.49 -4.14
C HIS A 57 23.34 8.72 -3.29
N LYS A 58 22.10 8.77 -2.79
CA LYS A 58 21.65 9.80 -1.85
C LYS A 58 21.88 9.31 -0.43
N LYS A 59 22.81 9.95 0.29
CA LYS A 59 23.22 9.54 1.64
C LYS A 59 22.06 9.31 2.62
N ASN A 60 21.08 10.19 2.61
CA ASN A 60 19.93 10.08 3.53
C ASN A 60 19.07 8.84 3.19
N GLU A 61 18.80 8.59 1.91
CA GLU A 61 18.02 7.44 1.47
C GLU A 61 18.73 6.11 1.80
N PHE A 62 20.04 6.06 1.62
CA PHE A 62 20.84 4.90 2.00
C PHE A 62 20.80 4.64 3.52
N THR A 63 20.91 5.70 4.33
CA THR A 63 20.84 5.58 5.80
C THR A 63 19.44 5.13 6.25
N ASP A 64 18.40 5.70 5.65
CA ASP A 64 17.02 5.33 5.97
C ASP A 64 16.68 3.89 5.57
N GLN A 65 17.32 3.35 4.54
CA GLN A 65 17.09 1.97 4.10
C GLN A 65 17.40 0.95 5.20
N ILE A 66 18.34 1.24 6.10
CA ILE A 66 18.71 0.37 7.21
C ILE A 66 17.53 0.11 8.16
N TRP A 67 16.79 1.15 8.54
CA TRP A 67 15.63 0.97 9.41
C TRP A 67 14.40 0.47 8.64
N ARG A 68 14.27 0.80 7.34
CA ARG A 68 13.20 0.28 6.48
C ARG A 68 13.27 -1.24 6.36
N GLU A 69 14.47 -1.78 6.18
CA GLU A 69 14.70 -3.24 6.14
C GLU A 69 14.34 -3.92 7.47
N LYS A 70 14.61 -3.27 8.61
CA LYS A 70 14.18 -3.78 9.92
C LYS A 70 12.65 -3.82 10.07
N LEU A 71 11.92 -2.97 9.36
CA LEU A 71 10.46 -2.99 9.29
C LEU A 71 9.91 -3.99 8.26
N GLY A 72 10.78 -4.71 7.55
CA GLY A 72 10.41 -5.71 6.56
C GLY A 72 10.31 -5.21 5.13
N PHE A 73 10.69 -3.95 4.85
CA PHE A 73 10.72 -3.43 3.50
C PHE A 73 11.85 -4.05 2.67
N GLN A 74 11.50 -4.45 1.46
CA GLN A 74 12.47 -4.82 0.44
C GLN A 74 12.86 -3.57 -0.34
N GLY A 75 14.08 -3.09 -0.14
CA GLY A 75 14.61 -1.94 -0.85
C GLY A 75 14.93 -2.29 -2.30
N VAL A 76 14.44 -1.48 -3.22
CA VAL A 76 14.79 -1.51 -4.63
C VAL A 76 15.64 -0.28 -4.92
N ASP A 77 16.93 -0.49 -5.11
CA ASP A 77 17.84 0.59 -5.47
C ASP A 77 17.66 0.93 -6.95
N VAL A 78 17.31 2.18 -7.22
CA VAL A 78 17.05 2.66 -8.57
C VAL A 78 18.13 3.66 -8.98
N PRO A 79 18.62 3.58 -10.24
CA PRO A 79 19.65 4.47 -10.70
C PRO A 79 19.14 5.92 -10.72
N SER A 80 20.10 6.86 -10.61
CA SER A 80 19.80 8.27 -10.79
C SER A 80 19.30 8.52 -12.20
N GLY A 81 18.10 9.09 -12.31
CA GLY A 81 17.49 9.40 -13.59
C GLY A 81 16.06 9.89 -13.41
N LYS A 82 15.56 10.64 -14.37
CA LYS A 82 14.19 11.15 -14.33
C LYS A 82 13.21 9.97 -14.38
N ASN A 83 12.34 9.89 -13.40
CA ASN A 83 11.27 8.87 -13.29
C ASN A 83 11.78 7.42 -13.23
N SER A 84 13.02 7.16 -12.76
CA SER A 84 13.54 5.80 -12.64
C SER A 84 12.77 4.98 -11.60
N ALA A 85 12.48 5.57 -10.44
CA ALA A 85 11.69 4.94 -9.39
C ALA A 85 10.27 4.65 -9.87
N ASP A 86 9.62 5.61 -10.53
CA ASP A 86 8.25 5.47 -11.04
C ASP A 86 8.12 4.29 -12.00
N LYS A 87 9.03 4.19 -12.98
CA LYS A 87 9.04 3.10 -13.97
C LYS A 87 9.24 1.74 -13.32
N GLN A 88 10.17 1.65 -12.38
CA GLN A 88 10.46 0.41 -11.68
C GLN A 88 9.29 -0.01 -10.80
N LEU A 89 8.66 0.94 -10.08
CA LEU A 89 7.48 0.70 -9.26
C LEU A 89 6.32 0.17 -10.12
N VAL A 90 6.03 0.84 -11.23
CA VAL A 90 4.97 0.40 -12.17
C VAL A 90 5.24 -1.00 -12.69
N PHE A 91 6.46 -1.29 -13.12
CA PHE A 91 6.85 -2.60 -13.61
C PHE A 91 6.66 -3.69 -12.55
N ASP A 92 7.16 -3.47 -11.33
CA ASP A 92 7.06 -4.43 -10.23
C ASP A 92 5.62 -4.66 -9.80
N CYS A 93 4.80 -3.60 -9.78
CA CYS A 93 3.39 -3.69 -9.46
C CYS A 93 2.63 -4.55 -10.49
N ILE A 94 2.82 -4.30 -11.77
CA ILE A 94 2.21 -5.07 -12.87
C ILE A 94 2.68 -6.54 -12.79
N LYS A 95 3.98 -6.76 -12.62
CA LYS A 95 4.55 -8.11 -12.48
C LYS A 95 3.93 -8.86 -11.31
N ARG A 96 3.76 -8.19 -10.14
CA ARG A 96 3.14 -8.83 -8.97
C ARG A 96 1.69 -9.23 -9.23
N VAL A 97 0.92 -8.39 -9.92
CA VAL A 97 -0.48 -8.68 -10.26
C VAL A 97 -0.60 -9.83 -11.25
N ALA A 98 0.35 -9.96 -12.18
CA ALA A 98 0.38 -11.05 -13.16
C ALA A 98 0.65 -12.42 -12.51
N ILE A 99 1.38 -12.46 -11.40
CA ILE A 99 1.68 -13.70 -10.66
C ILE A 99 0.48 -14.06 -9.79
N LYS A 100 -0.13 -15.20 -10.07
CA LYS A 100 -1.30 -15.69 -9.31
C LYS A 100 -0.88 -16.46 -8.05
N PRO A 101 -1.64 -16.31 -6.98
CA PRO A 101 -2.80 -15.46 -6.80
C PRO A 101 -2.42 -13.98 -6.69
N SER A 102 -3.17 -13.13 -7.38
CA SER A 102 -2.99 -11.66 -7.33
C SER A 102 -3.31 -11.10 -5.95
N PRO A 103 -2.76 -9.94 -5.55
CA PRO A 103 -3.22 -9.22 -4.38
C PRO A 103 -4.69 -8.81 -4.49
N ASP A 104 -5.39 -8.81 -3.37
CA ASP A 104 -6.76 -8.26 -3.28
C ASP A 104 -6.73 -6.76 -3.05
N ILE A 105 -5.70 -6.30 -2.34
CA ILE A 105 -5.47 -4.89 -1.99
C ILE A 105 -4.04 -4.51 -2.38
N ILE A 106 -3.90 -3.37 -3.03
CA ILE A 106 -2.61 -2.74 -3.30
C ILE A 106 -2.57 -1.38 -2.61
N ILE A 107 -1.58 -1.18 -1.75
CA ILE A 107 -1.28 0.08 -1.11
C ILE A 107 -0.15 0.76 -1.89
N LEU A 108 -0.42 1.97 -2.37
CA LEU A 108 0.54 2.80 -3.09
C LEU A 108 0.88 4.02 -2.26
N VAL A 109 2.17 4.20 -1.94
CA VAL A 109 2.66 5.39 -1.23
C VAL A 109 3.35 6.29 -2.26
N LEU A 110 2.57 7.16 -2.87
CA LEU A 110 2.96 8.03 -3.99
C LEU A 110 1.92 9.12 -4.21
N GLY A 111 2.31 10.25 -4.79
CA GLY A 111 1.41 11.40 -4.95
C GLY A 111 1.34 11.99 -6.35
N ASP A 112 2.12 11.49 -7.31
CA ASP A 112 2.20 12.03 -8.67
C ASP A 112 1.04 11.54 -9.54
N ARG A 113 0.46 12.46 -10.33
CA ARG A 113 -0.62 12.19 -11.30
C ARG A 113 -0.26 11.14 -12.36
N ASP A 114 1.03 10.95 -12.64
CA ASP A 114 1.50 10.04 -13.67
C ASP A 114 1.18 8.57 -13.33
N PHE A 115 0.89 8.27 -12.07
CA PHE A 115 0.40 6.96 -11.62
C PHE A 115 -1.10 6.71 -11.86
N ALA A 116 -1.85 7.69 -12.38
CA ALA A 116 -3.29 7.53 -12.62
C ALA A 116 -3.61 6.34 -13.56
N GLY A 117 -2.76 6.12 -14.57
CA GLY A 117 -2.90 4.98 -15.48
C GLY A 117 -2.75 3.63 -14.78
N LEU A 118 -1.75 3.49 -13.90
CA LEU A 118 -1.55 2.29 -13.09
C LEU A 118 -2.77 2.03 -12.19
N ILE A 119 -3.23 3.06 -11.47
CA ILE A 119 -4.39 2.95 -10.57
C ILE A 119 -5.63 2.51 -11.33
N THR A 120 -5.91 3.15 -12.48
CA THR A 120 -7.06 2.76 -13.34
C THR A 120 -6.97 1.31 -13.79
N PHE A 121 -5.78 0.86 -14.18
CA PHE A 121 -5.53 -0.53 -14.57
C PHE A 121 -5.81 -1.51 -13.41
N LEU A 122 -5.29 -1.23 -12.22
CA LEU A 122 -5.51 -2.06 -11.03
C LEU A 122 -7.00 -2.15 -10.64
N MET A 123 -7.69 -1.01 -10.66
CA MET A 123 -9.13 -0.95 -10.38
C MET A 123 -9.95 -1.73 -11.42
N ALA A 124 -9.58 -1.70 -12.70
CA ALA A 124 -10.21 -2.50 -13.75
C ALA A 124 -10.05 -4.01 -13.50
N LEU A 125 -8.99 -4.43 -12.83
CA LEU A 125 -8.78 -5.81 -12.37
C LEU A 125 -9.52 -6.14 -11.06
N ARG A 126 -10.36 -5.23 -10.56
CA ARG A 126 -11.09 -5.33 -9.28
C ARG A 126 -10.18 -5.46 -8.05
N ILE A 127 -8.98 -4.90 -8.14
CA ILE A 127 -8.07 -4.76 -7.01
C ILE A 127 -8.43 -3.48 -6.26
N THR A 128 -8.57 -3.56 -4.96
CA THR A 128 -8.75 -2.37 -4.12
C THR A 128 -7.43 -1.62 -4.05
N VAL A 129 -7.42 -0.36 -4.47
CA VAL A 129 -6.24 0.50 -4.44
C VAL A 129 -6.39 1.53 -3.34
N ILE A 130 -5.44 1.55 -2.39
CA ILE A 130 -5.36 2.54 -1.32
C ILE A 130 -4.11 3.39 -1.57
N VAL A 131 -4.27 4.71 -1.54
CA VAL A 131 -3.18 5.66 -1.79
C VAL A 131 -2.85 6.42 -0.51
N PHE A 132 -1.56 6.47 -0.19
CA PHE A 132 -0.99 7.31 0.86
C PHE A 132 -0.09 8.37 0.25
N ALA A 133 -0.34 9.63 0.57
CA ALA A 133 0.49 10.76 0.15
C ALA A 133 0.26 11.95 1.10
N ARG A 134 1.06 13.01 0.98
CA ARG A 134 0.71 14.30 1.60
C ARG A 134 -0.38 14.96 0.81
N ARG A 135 -1.55 15.17 1.41
CA ARG A 135 -2.72 15.78 0.73
C ARG A 135 -2.39 17.11 0.05
N LYS A 136 -1.54 17.93 0.67
CA LYS A 136 -1.14 19.23 0.13
C LYS A 136 -0.37 19.18 -1.19
N SER A 137 0.38 18.10 -1.42
CA SER A 137 1.19 17.89 -2.63
C SER A 137 0.65 16.81 -3.56
N ALA A 138 -0.30 16.01 -3.10
CA ALA A 138 -0.89 14.95 -3.89
C ALA A 138 -1.74 15.50 -5.05
N SER A 139 -1.69 14.82 -6.18
CA SER A 139 -2.53 15.13 -7.31
C SER A 139 -4.02 14.94 -6.98
N LYS A 140 -4.83 15.97 -7.18
CA LYS A 140 -6.29 15.86 -7.06
C LYS A 140 -6.88 14.77 -7.94
N LYS A 141 -6.26 14.49 -9.09
CA LYS A 141 -6.68 13.42 -9.99
C LYS A 141 -6.56 12.05 -9.31
N LEU A 142 -5.51 11.79 -8.56
CA LEU A 142 -5.35 10.54 -7.82
C LEU A 142 -6.39 10.40 -6.70
N ILE A 143 -6.62 11.48 -5.94
CA ILE A 143 -7.61 11.50 -4.85
C ILE A 143 -9.01 11.19 -5.40
N ASN A 144 -9.40 11.88 -6.48
CA ASN A 144 -10.71 11.65 -7.11
C ASN A 144 -10.85 10.25 -7.69
N LEU A 145 -9.75 9.67 -8.20
CA LEU A 145 -9.77 8.35 -8.83
C LEU A 145 -10.01 7.23 -7.81
N VAL A 146 -9.31 7.26 -6.67
CA VAL A 146 -9.47 6.24 -5.62
C VAL A 146 -10.62 6.53 -4.67
N GLY A 147 -11.06 7.78 -4.58
CA GLY A 147 -12.07 8.26 -3.63
C GLY A 147 -11.49 8.55 -2.25
N GLU A 148 -12.19 9.37 -1.47
CA GLU A 148 -11.74 9.82 -0.14
C GLU A 148 -11.55 8.65 0.84
N ASP A 149 -12.33 7.59 0.73
CA ASP A 149 -12.23 6.42 1.62
C ASP A 149 -10.93 5.60 1.39
N ASN A 150 -10.36 5.72 0.20
CA ASN A 150 -9.13 5.02 -0.18
C ASN A 150 -7.92 5.95 -0.34
N PHE A 151 -8.05 7.22 -0.02
CA PHE A 151 -6.95 8.17 0.06
C PHE A 151 -6.70 8.57 1.52
N HIS A 152 -5.45 8.44 1.96
CA HIS A 152 -5.05 8.81 3.31
C HIS A 152 -3.85 9.75 3.29
N ASP A 153 -3.91 10.80 4.12
CA ASP A 153 -2.80 11.69 4.34
C ASP A 153 -1.76 11.03 5.26
N VAL A 154 -0.51 10.97 4.82
CA VAL A 154 0.58 10.40 5.64
C VAL A 154 0.82 11.18 6.93
N ASP A 155 0.47 12.46 6.95
CA ASP A 155 0.60 13.30 8.14
C ASP A 155 -0.51 12.99 9.19
N GLU A 156 -1.57 12.26 8.79
CA GLU A 156 -2.69 11.82 9.64
C GLU A 156 -2.61 10.34 10.05
N LEU A 157 -1.51 9.64 9.73
CA LEU A 157 -1.35 8.22 10.02
C LEU A 157 -1.59 7.86 11.49
N SER A 158 -1.14 8.69 12.43
CA SER A 158 -1.34 8.44 13.87
C SER A 158 -2.82 8.43 14.24
N SER A 159 -3.59 9.39 13.75
CA SER A 159 -5.04 9.49 13.99
C SER A 159 -5.79 8.33 13.32
N LEU A 160 -5.40 7.99 12.09
CA LEU A 160 -5.98 6.87 11.34
C LEU A 160 -5.80 5.54 12.08
N CYS A 161 -4.59 5.25 12.54
CA CYS A 161 -4.29 4.02 13.27
C CYS A 161 -4.95 3.97 14.66
N ALA A 162 -5.06 5.10 15.35
CA ALA A 162 -5.79 5.18 16.63
C ALA A 162 -7.29 4.86 16.44
N GLY A 163 -7.90 5.39 15.38
CA GLY A 163 -9.30 5.09 15.03
C GLY A 163 -9.52 3.60 14.74
N LEU A 164 -8.62 2.95 14.02
CA LEU A 164 -8.69 1.52 13.74
C LEU A 164 -8.60 0.65 15.01
N LYS A 165 -7.71 1.00 15.94
CA LYS A 165 -7.59 0.30 17.23
C LYS A 165 -8.89 0.40 18.05
N ALA A 166 -9.46 1.59 18.16
CA ALA A 166 -10.71 1.83 18.86
C ALA A 166 -11.88 1.02 18.26
N GLN A 167 -11.97 0.93 16.93
CA GLN A 167 -12.99 0.11 16.26
C GLN A 167 -12.86 -1.39 16.57
N LEU A 168 -11.63 -1.91 16.62
CA LEU A 168 -11.36 -3.32 16.93
C LEU A 168 -11.68 -3.66 18.41
N GLU A 169 -11.47 -2.73 19.32
CA GLU A 169 -11.79 -2.89 20.75
C GLU A 169 -13.30 -2.89 21.01
N ASN A 170 -14.06 -2.10 20.26
CA ASN A 170 -15.52 -2.02 20.38
C ASN A 170 -16.26 -3.21 19.75
N GLN A 171 -15.58 -4.09 19.02
CA GLN A 171 -16.15 -5.30 18.42
C GLN A 171 -15.91 -6.58 19.24
N LYS A 172 -15.26 -6.47 20.40
CA LYS A 172 -15.03 -7.57 21.35
C LYS A 172 -16.07 -7.55 22.45
#